data_74ac8712433843beb7282f239ba276bb
#
_entry.id   74ac8712433843beb7282f239ba276bb
#
_cell.length_a   1.000
_cell.length_b   1.000
_cell.length_c   1.000
_cell.angle_alpha   90.00
_cell.angle_beta   90.00
_cell.angle_gamma   90.00
#
_symmetry.space_group_name_H-M   'P 1'
#
loop_
_entity.id
_entity.type
_entity.pdbx_description
1 polymer ?
#
loop_
_entity_poly.entity_id
_entity_poly.type
_entity_poly.pdbx_seq_one_letter_code
_entity_poly.pdbx_strand_id
1 'polypeptide(L)'
;TTFTVNKFSLATMFSHELIEDNLHLPDLLKEAGASMGESHAFMRDQAVAAPLNRAFNSSYTMYDGVELCGTHTMHSGDSYDNDLTPASLTFDTLWQAVNHYETSLISHAGLYLRDVPKYLIYHPSKEKEVRAILRTTNGEPGTADNDANTIRDYNLVPIPCRFLSTSTNWFLAGSRFKKDFCFFTREGVERAMENDFDRMGLKMRTCQRFALGIK
;
A
#
# COMPACT_ATOMS: atom_id res chain seq x y z
N THR A 1 -14.14 11.00 -10.98
CA THR A 1 -13.83 9.65 -10.48
C THR A 1 -14.76 9.34 -9.32
N THR A 2 -15.47 8.20 -9.33
CA THR A 2 -16.39 7.78 -8.28
C THR A 2 -15.72 6.69 -7.46
N PHE A 3 -15.69 6.83 -6.13
CA PHE A 3 -15.14 5.83 -5.22
C PHE A 3 -16.26 5.14 -4.45
N THR A 4 -16.24 3.82 -4.41
CA THR A 4 -17.21 3.03 -3.67
C THR A 4 -16.78 2.90 -2.21
N VAL A 5 -17.66 3.32 -1.29
CA VAL A 5 -17.42 3.21 0.16
C VAL A 5 -17.80 1.80 0.60
N ASN A 6 -16.85 1.09 1.15
CA ASN A 6 -17.05 -0.25 1.70
C ASN A 6 -17.21 -0.17 3.23
N LYS A 7 -18.08 -1.04 3.77
CA LYS A 7 -18.28 -1.21 5.21
C LYS A 7 -17.55 -2.48 5.66
N PHE A 8 -16.75 -2.33 6.70
CA PHE A 8 -16.07 -3.44 7.38
C PHE A 8 -16.55 -3.50 8.81
N SER A 9 -17.02 -4.67 9.23
CA SER A 9 -17.52 -4.86 10.59
C SER A 9 -17.05 -6.20 11.15
N LEU A 10 -16.75 -6.19 12.44
CA LEU A 10 -16.42 -7.36 13.24
C LEU A 10 -17.38 -7.42 14.40
N ALA A 11 -17.74 -8.62 14.84
CA ALA A 11 -18.53 -8.84 16.03
C ALA A 11 -17.99 -10.04 16.79
N THR A 12 -18.09 -9.97 18.12
CA THR A 12 -17.85 -11.07 19.05
C THR A 12 -18.97 -11.14 20.06
N MET A 13 -19.17 -12.29 20.65
CA MET A 13 -20.17 -12.53 21.68
C MET A 13 -19.52 -13.26 22.85
N PHE A 14 -19.85 -12.81 24.04
CA PHE A 14 -19.47 -13.43 25.32
C PHE A 14 -20.70 -14.07 25.93
N SER A 15 -20.59 -15.33 26.35
CA SER A 15 -21.69 -16.00 27.02
C SER A 15 -21.90 -15.46 28.44
N HIS A 16 -23.08 -15.71 29.00
CA HIS A 16 -23.42 -15.30 30.36
C HIS A 16 -22.49 -15.96 31.40
N GLU A 17 -22.22 -17.25 31.25
CA GLU A 17 -21.34 -17.99 32.12
C GLU A 17 -19.91 -17.44 32.12
N LEU A 18 -19.40 -17.08 30.94
CA LEU A 18 -18.08 -16.45 30.82
C LEU A 18 -18.03 -15.10 31.55
N ILE A 19 -19.14 -14.37 31.56
CA ILE A 19 -19.24 -13.06 32.22
C ILE A 19 -19.32 -13.22 33.73
N GLU A 20 -20.07 -14.22 34.23
CA GLU A 20 -20.26 -14.44 35.66
C GLU A 20 -19.03 -15.10 36.32
N ASP A 21 -18.45 -16.12 35.66
CA ASP A 21 -17.35 -16.90 36.20
C ASP A 21 -15.98 -16.26 36.04
N ASN A 22 -15.85 -15.23 35.17
CA ASN A 22 -14.56 -14.62 34.91
C ASN A 22 -14.26 -13.47 35.86
N LEU A 23 -13.35 -13.72 36.80
CA LEU A 23 -12.84 -12.73 37.74
C LEU A 23 -12.11 -11.52 37.05
N HIS A 24 -11.69 -11.70 35.80
CA HIS A 24 -10.96 -10.70 35.00
C HIS A 24 -11.77 -10.18 33.81
N LEU A 25 -13.08 -10.16 33.91
CA LEU A 25 -13.99 -9.70 32.85
C LEU A 25 -13.61 -8.35 32.24
N PRO A 26 -13.25 -7.28 33.03
CA PRO A 26 -12.87 -6.01 32.45
C PRO A 26 -11.65 -6.10 31.54
N ASP A 27 -10.67 -6.94 31.87
CA ASP A 27 -9.46 -7.13 31.06
C ASP A 27 -9.78 -7.91 29.78
N LEU A 28 -10.63 -8.93 29.85
CA LEU A 28 -11.09 -9.68 28.70
C LEU A 28 -11.83 -8.78 27.69
N LEU A 29 -12.72 -7.93 28.15
CA LEU A 29 -13.45 -7.00 27.28
C LEU A 29 -12.54 -5.95 26.65
N LYS A 30 -11.53 -5.48 27.40
CA LYS A 30 -10.51 -4.55 26.93
C LYS A 30 -9.63 -5.20 25.85
N GLU A 31 -9.16 -6.43 26.10
CA GLU A 31 -8.36 -7.19 25.16
C GLU A 31 -9.11 -7.49 23.86
N ALA A 32 -10.36 -7.91 23.95
CA ALA A 32 -11.21 -8.13 22.79
C ALA A 32 -11.41 -6.82 21.98
N GLY A 33 -11.62 -5.71 22.67
CA GLY A 33 -11.73 -4.39 22.02
C GLY A 33 -10.44 -3.95 21.32
N ALA A 34 -9.28 -4.20 21.93
CA ALA A 34 -7.98 -3.93 21.34
C ALA A 34 -7.73 -4.80 20.10
N SER A 35 -7.97 -6.10 20.20
CA SER A 35 -7.83 -7.04 19.07
C SER A 35 -8.72 -6.68 17.88
N MET A 36 -9.97 -6.27 18.14
CA MET A 36 -10.86 -5.76 17.09
C MET A 36 -10.31 -4.48 16.45
N GLY A 37 -9.72 -3.57 17.24
CA GLY A 37 -9.08 -2.35 16.76
C GLY A 37 -7.89 -2.65 15.85
N GLU A 38 -7.03 -3.58 16.26
CA GLU A 38 -5.90 -4.08 15.46
C GLU A 38 -6.38 -4.69 14.14
N SER A 39 -7.43 -5.51 14.18
CA SER A 39 -8.01 -6.11 12.98
C SER A 39 -8.49 -5.05 11.97
N HIS A 40 -9.05 -3.94 12.45
CA HIS A 40 -9.42 -2.81 11.59
C HIS A 40 -8.21 -2.08 11.02
N ALA A 41 -7.10 -1.95 11.76
CA ALA A 41 -5.86 -1.40 11.26
C ALA A 41 -5.26 -2.30 10.16
N PHE A 42 -5.19 -3.61 10.41
CA PHE A 42 -4.77 -4.59 9.40
C PHE A 42 -5.59 -4.51 8.11
N MET A 43 -6.91 -4.40 8.23
CA MET A 43 -7.79 -4.29 7.07
C MET A 43 -7.50 -3.02 6.24
N ARG A 44 -7.19 -1.89 6.89
CA ARG A 44 -6.79 -0.67 6.19
C ARG A 44 -5.49 -0.86 5.43
N ASP A 45 -4.47 -1.43 6.07
CA ASP A 45 -3.18 -1.67 5.44
C ASP A 45 -3.30 -2.64 4.26
N GLN A 46 -4.09 -3.69 4.41
CA GLN A 46 -4.38 -4.62 3.33
C GLN A 46 -5.13 -3.95 2.17
N ALA A 47 -6.09 -3.08 2.49
CA ALA A 47 -6.83 -2.33 1.48
C ALA A 47 -5.91 -1.38 0.70
N VAL A 48 -4.95 -0.73 1.38
CA VAL A 48 -3.94 0.14 0.75
C VAL A 48 -3.02 -0.65 -0.19
N ALA A 49 -2.67 -1.88 0.15
CA ALA A 49 -1.85 -2.73 -0.72
C ALA A 49 -2.63 -3.33 -1.92
N ALA A 50 -3.96 -3.39 -1.85
CA ALA A 50 -4.77 -4.06 -2.88
C ALA A 50 -4.59 -3.49 -4.30
N PRO A 51 -4.55 -2.16 -4.55
CA PRO A 51 -4.26 -1.62 -5.87
C PRO A 51 -2.89 -2.01 -6.41
N LEU A 52 -1.86 -2.04 -5.55
CA LEU A 52 -0.51 -2.45 -5.93
C LEU A 52 -0.45 -3.95 -6.27
N ASN A 53 -1.18 -4.78 -5.53
CA ASN A 53 -1.28 -6.21 -5.83
C ASN A 53 -1.98 -6.52 -7.16
N ARG A 54 -2.80 -5.58 -7.63
CA ARG A 54 -3.56 -5.67 -8.89
C ARG A 54 -2.95 -4.84 -10.01
N ALA A 55 -1.80 -4.22 -9.77
CA ALA A 55 -1.19 -3.24 -10.67
C ALA A 55 -0.92 -3.77 -12.08
N PHE A 56 -0.64 -5.06 -12.21
CA PHE A 56 -0.37 -5.75 -13.48
C PHE A 56 -1.55 -6.61 -13.97
N ASN A 57 -2.75 -6.44 -13.42
CA ASN A 57 -3.90 -7.28 -13.75
C ASN A 57 -4.89 -6.51 -14.62
N SER A 58 -4.97 -6.89 -15.90
CA SER A 58 -5.85 -6.28 -16.90
C SER A 58 -7.36 -6.34 -16.59
N SER A 59 -7.77 -7.12 -15.58
CA SER A 59 -9.16 -7.10 -15.10
C SER A 59 -9.47 -5.88 -14.21
N TYR A 60 -8.45 -5.13 -13.76
CA TYR A 60 -8.58 -3.94 -12.92
C TYR A 60 -7.99 -2.74 -13.63
N THR A 61 -8.79 -2.15 -14.47
CA THR A 61 -8.37 -1.03 -15.32
C THR A 61 -8.59 0.33 -14.65
N MET A 62 -7.76 1.28 -15.03
CA MET A 62 -7.89 2.70 -14.72
C MET A 62 -8.95 3.35 -15.64
N TYR A 63 -9.05 4.67 -15.60
CA TYR A 63 -10.02 5.43 -16.41
C TYR A 63 -9.79 5.31 -17.93
N ASP A 64 -8.57 5.00 -18.34
CA ASP A 64 -8.14 4.83 -19.74
C ASP A 64 -8.29 3.41 -20.26
N GLY A 65 -8.79 2.48 -19.42
CA GLY A 65 -9.01 1.09 -19.77
C GLY A 65 -7.78 0.20 -19.67
N VAL A 66 -6.65 0.73 -19.18
CA VAL A 66 -5.40 0.01 -18.95
C VAL A 66 -5.21 -0.26 -17.45
N GLU A 67 -4.49 -1.32 -17.08
CA GLU A 67 -4.06 -1.59 -15.71
C GLU A 67 -3.18 -0.48 -15.13
N LEU A 68 -2.99 -0.45 -13.82
CA LEU A 68 -2.20 0.58 -13.14
C LEU A 68 -0.75 0.65 -13.64
N CYS A 69 -0.14 -0.50 -13.91
CA CYS A 69 1.18 -0.63 -14.52
C CYS A 69 1.02 -1.25 -15.90
N GLY A 70 1.28 -0.48 -16.94
CA GLY A 70 1.13 -0.85 -18.33
C GLY A 70 1.37 0.32 -19.26
N THR A 71 1.11 0.17 -20.53
CA THR A 71 1.28 1.23 -21.53
C THR A 71 0.03 2.11 -21.62
N HIS A 72 0.10 3.30 -21.05
CA HIS A 72 -0.98 4.28 -21.06
C HIS A 72 -0.90 5.18 -22.29
N THR A 73 -2.01 5.33 -23.01
CA THR A 73 -2.10 6.25 -24.15
C THR A 73 -2.69 7.58 -23.71
N MET A 74 -1.97 8.65 -23.94
CA MET A 74 -2.38 10.00 -23.57
C MET A 74 -3.34 10.58 -24.62
N HIS A 75 -4.07 11.63 -24.25
CA HIS A 75 -4.98 12.31 -25.16
C HIS A 75 -4.25 12.94 -26.40
N SER A 76 -2.98 13.26 -26.25
CA SER A 76 -2.11 13.73 -27.34
C SER A 76 -1.82 12.66 -28.40
N GLY A 77 -2.06 11.38 -28.11
CA GLY A 77 -1.68 10.22 -28.94
C GLY A 77 -0.33 9.63 -28.55
N ASP A 78 0.42 10.29 -27.67
CA ASP A 78 1.66 9.74 -27.12
C ASP A 78 1.36 8.62 -26.13
N SER A 79 2.30 7.71 -25.96
CA SER A 79 2.19 6.64 -24.99
C SER A 79 3.30 6.70 -23.94
N TYR A 80 2.96 6.35 -22.72
CA TYR A 80 3.88 6.21 -21.61
C TYR A 80 3.75 4.81 -21.01
N ASP A 81 4.85 4.09 -20.97
CA ASP A 81 4.92 2.78 -20.34
C ASP A 81 5.52 2.92 -18.94
N ASN A 82 4.75 2.57 -17.93
CA ASN A 82 5.20 2.57 -16.54
C ASN A 82 5.46 1.15 -16.01
N ASP A 83 5.36 0.14 -16.86
CA ASP A 83 5.74 -1.23 -16.58
C ASP A 83 7.08 -1.54 -17.25
N LEU A 84 8.16 -1.50 -16.48
CA LEU A 84 9.46 -1.92 -16.95
C LEU A 84 9.52 -3.46 -17.00
N THR A 85 10.33 -3.99 -17.91
CA THR A 85 10.54 -5.43 -18.03
C THR A 85 10.75 -6.06 -16.66
N PRO A 86 10.03 -7.15 -16.31
CA PRO A 86 10.13 -7.78 -15.01
C PRO A 86 11.57 -8.06 -14.61
N ALA A 87 12.04 -7.39 -13.57
CA ALA A 87 13.41 -7.53 -13.10
C ALA A 87 13.47 -7.54 -11.58
N SER A 88 14.40 -8.33 -11.05
CA SER A 88 14.71 -8.30 -9.62
C SER A 88 15.23 -6.92 -9.23
N LEU A 89 14.99 -6.50 -8.00
CA LEU A 89 15.50 -5.25 -7.48
C LEU A 89 17.03 -5.34 -7.32
N THR A 90 17.75 -4.68 -8.21
CA THR A 90 19.21 -4.50 -8.19
C THR A 90 19.53 -3.01 -8.30
N PHE A 91 20.81 -2.65 -8.16
CA PHE A 91 21.24 -1.28 -8.38
C PHE A 91 20.91 -0.82 -9.81
N ASP A 92 21.25 -1.63 -10.81
CA ASP A 92 21.05 -1.29 -12.22
C ASP A 92 19.58 -1.16 -12.59
N THR A 93 18.74 -2.08 -12.12
CA THR A 93 17.30 -2.04 -12.42
C THR A 93 16.60 -0.85 -11.75
N LEU A 94 17.03 -0.50 -10.53
CA LEU A 94 16.54 0.69 -9.88
C LEU A 94 17.02 1.97 -10.58
N TRP A 95 18.27 2.01 -11.03
CA TRP A 95 18.80 3.13 -11.82
C TRP A 95 18.04 3.29 -13.15
N GLN A 96 17.78 2.20 -13.85
CA GLN A 96 16.97 2.22 -15.08
C GLN A 96 15.56 2.76 -14.81
N ALA A 97 14.94 2.34 -13.71
CA ALA A 97 13.61 2.83 -13.34
C ALA A 97 13.61 4.34 -13.02
N VAL A 98 14.61 4.82 -12.29
CA VAL A 98 14.78 6.25 -11.99
C VAL A 98 14.98 7.05 -13.27
N ASN A 99 15.87 6.60 -14.15
CA ASN A 99 16.13 7.27 -15.42
C ASN A 99 14.89 7.28 -16.32
N HIS A 100 14.19 6.14 -16.42
CA HIS A 100 12.95 6.05 -17.19
C HIS A 100 11.87 6.99 -16.63
N TYR A 101 11.73 7.06 -15.30
CA TYR A 101 10.80 7.98 -14.65
C TYR A 101 11.08 9.44 -15.00
N GLU A 102 12.33 9.85 -14.99
CA GLU A 102 12.71 11.26 -15.29
C GLU A 102 12.63 11.60 -16.77
N THR A 103 12.94 10.66 -17.66
CA THR A 103 13.02 10.93 -19.09
C THR A 103 11.72 10.70 -19.84
N SER A 104 10.86 9.80 -19.36
CA SER A 104 9.69 9.34 -20.12
C SER A 104 8.36 9.83 -19.57
N LEU A 105 8.32 10.38 -18.35
CA LEU A 105 7.07 10.81 -17.72
C LEU A 105 6.44 12.00 -18.45
N ILE A 106 5.29 11.75 -19.06
CA ILE A 106 4.51 12.75 -19.80
C ILE A 106 3.15 13.02 -19.16
N SER A 107 2.64 14.23 -19.35
CA SER A 107 1.28 14.60 -18.94
C SER A 107 0.25 14.12 -19.97
N HIS A 108 -1.04 14.15 -19.59
CA HIS A 108 -2.14 13.86 -20.51
C HIS A 108 -2.16 14.72 -21.78
N ALA A 109 -1.53 15.88 -21.75
CA ALA A 109 -1.36 16.78 -22.90
C ALA A 109 -0.05 16.52 -23.69
N GLY A 110 0.70 15.47 -23.41
CA GLY A 110 1.96 15.15 -24.09
C GLY A 110 3.18 15.97 -23.64
N LEU A 111 3.05 16.74 -22.54
CA LEU A 111 4.15 17.55 -22.02
C LEU A 111 4.95 16.79 -20.97
N TYR A 112 6.27 16.86 -21.01
CA TYR A 112 7.12 16.27 -19.98
C TYR A 112 6.81 16.84 -18.59
N LEU A 113 6.60 15.95 -17.65
CA LEU A 113 6.35 16.31 -16.26
C LEU A 113 7.68 16.35 -15.48
N ARG A 114 7.89 17.43 -14.76
CA ARG A 114 8.99 17.55 -13.81
C ARG A 114 8.53 16.98 -12.46
N ASP A 115 8.66 15.69 -12.31
CA ASP A 115 8.49 15.03 -11.01
C ASP A 115 9.73 14.18 -10.71
N VAL A 116 10.06 14.03 -9.46
CA VAL A 116 11.23 13.28 -9.02
C VAL A 116 10.76 12.04 -8.27
N PRO A 117 11.35 10.86 -8.54
CA PRO A 117 11.05 9.67 -7.77
C PRO A 117 11.39 9.90 -6.31
N LYS A 118 10.52 9.48 -5.41
CA LYS A 118 10.65 9.75 -3.98
C LYS A 118 10.44 8.54 -3.09
N TYR A 119 9.54 7.65 -3.47
CA TYR A 119 9.16 6.51 -2.65
C TYR A 119 9.49 5.22 -3.36
N LEU A 120 10.15 4.30 -2.65
CA LEU A 120 10.38 2.93 -3.10
C LEU A 120 9.55 1.98 -2.23
N ILE A 121 8.51 1.38 -2.82
CA ILE A 121 7.61 0.45 -2.15
C ILE A 121 8.04 -0.97 -2.50
N TYR A 122 8.22 -1.83 -1.51
CA TYR A 122 8.73 -3.19 -1.70
C TYR A 122 8.25 -4.14 -0.59
N HIS A 123 8.35 -5.43 -0.86
CA HIS A 123 8.05 -6.43 0.18
C HIS A 123 9.21 -6.53 1.20
N PRO A 124 8.93 -6.68 2.51
CA PRO A 124 9.97 -6.71 3.56
C PRO A 124 11.08 -7.74 3.36
N SER A 125 10.84 -8.81 2.59
CA SER A 125 11.89 -9.79 2.24
C SER A 125 13.07 -9.17 1.47
N LYS A 126 12.85 -8.03 0.82
CA LYS A 126 13.86 -7.28 0.05
C LYS A 126 14.57 -6.18 0.85
N GLU A 127 14.28 -6.07 2.14
CA GLU A 127 14.81 -5.02 3.02
C GLU A 127 16.34 -4.93 2.99
N LYS A 128 17.03 -6.10 3.00
CA LYS A 128 18.49 -6.16 2.97
C LYS A 128 19.04 -5.55 1.67
N GLU A 129 18.44 -5.92 0.54
CA GLU A 129 18.83 -5.46 -0.79
C GLU A 129 18.60 -3.95 -0.93
N VAL A 130 17.41 -3.48 -0.53
CA VAL A 130 17.06 -2.06 -0.55
C VAL A 130 18.02 -1.23 0.29
N ARG A 131 18.33 -1.68 1.51
CA ARG A 131 19.27 -0.95 2.38
C ARG A 131 20.67 -0.95 1.83
N ALA A 132 21.11 -2.05 1.21
CA ALA A 132 22.41 -2.09 0.55
C ALA A 132 22.48 -1.04 -0.57
N ILE A 133 21.49 -1.00 -1.46
CA ILE A 133 21.46 -0.06 -2.59
C ILE A 133 21.39 1.40 -2.09
N LEU A 134 20.49 1.72 -1.15
CA LEU A 134 20.25 3.10 -0.73
C LEU A 134 21.32 3.69 0.21
N ARG A 135 22.06 2.85 0.94
CA ARG A 135 23.01 3.32 1.96
C ARG A 135 24.47 3.16 1.57
N THR A 136 24.79 2.35 0.58
CA THR A 136 26.15 2.16 0.11
C THR A 136 26.68 3.48 -0.46
N THR A 137 27.92 3.82 -0.13
CA THR A 137 28.58 5.05 -0.61
C THR A 137 29.15 4.84 -2.01
N ASN A 138 29.62 3.63 -2.29
CA ASN A 138 30.17 3.22 -3.58
C ASN A 138 29.05 2.64 -4.44
N GLY A 139 29.25 2.53 -5.74
CA GLY A 139 28.31 1.97 -6.70
C GLY A 139 27.81 0.57 -6.36
N GLU A 140 27.66 -0.29 -7.32
CA GLU A 140 27.08 -1.61 -7.11
C GLU A 140 27.80 -2.41 -5.99
N PRO A 141 27.06 -2.95 -5.00
CA PRO A 141 27.66 -3.77 -3.94
C PRO A 141 28.37 -4.99 -4.54
N GLY A 142 29.68 -5.07 -4.36
CA GLY A 142 30.50 -6.22 -4.79
C GLY A 142 31.34 -5.99 -6.05
N THR A 143 31.24 -4.83 -6.69
CA THR A 143 32.19 -4.43 -7.74
C THR A 143 33.41 -3.76 -7.12
N ALA A 144 34.58 -4.01 -7.73
CA ALA A 144 35.83 -3.41 -7.30
C ALA A 144 35.97 -1.92 -7.70
N ASP A 145 35.02 -1.41 -8.49
CA ASP A 145 34.97 -0.03 -8.94
C ASP A 145 34.50 0.90 -7.84
N ASN A 146 35.24 1.97 -7.67
CA ASN A 146 35.01 3.01 -6.66
C ASN A 146 34.02 4.08 -7.15
N ASP A 147 33.06 3.69 -7.98
CA ASP A 147 32.07 4.59 -8.54
C ASP A 147 31.09 5.07 -7.47
N ALA A 148 30.75 6.35 -7.53
CA ALA A 148 29.83 6.94 -6.58
C ALA A 148 28.39 6.41 -6.78
N ASN A 149 27.71 6.12 -5.68
CA ASN A 149 26.29 5.73 -5.73
C ASN A 149 25.39 6.93 -6.02
N THR A 150 25.03 7.11 -7.28
CA THR A 150 24.16 8.19 -7.75
C THR A 150 22.72 8.07 -7.27
N ILE A 151 22.22 6.84 -6.96
CA ILE A 151 20.85 6.62 -6.46
C ILE A 151 20.68 7.25 -5.07
N ARG A 152 21.74 7.33 -4.28
CA ARG A 152 21.73 7.94 -2.96
C ARG A 152 21.30 9.41 -2.99
N ASP A 153 21.63 10.14 -4.04
CA ASP A 153 21.36 11.58 -4.17
C ASP A 153 19.85 11.86 -4.32
N TYR A 154 19.09 10.89 -4.80
CA TYR A 154 17.63 10.98 -4.90
C TYR A 154 16.93 10.91 -3.54
N ASN A 155 17.61 10.50 -2.48
CA ASN A 155 17.04 10.35 -1.13
C ASN A 155 15.70 9.60 -1.14
N LEU A 156 15.65 8.46 -1.82
CA LEU A 156 14.46 7.62 -1.89
C LEU A 156 14.04 7.16 -0.50
N VAL A 157 12.76 7.32 -0.20
CA VAL A 157 12.16 6.88 1.06
C VAL A 157 11.69 5.42 0.90
N PRO A 158 12.34 4.46 1.58
CA PRO A 158 11.94 3.07 1.52
C PRO A 158 10.64 2.84 2.32
N ILE A 159 9.65 2.20 1.70
CA ILE A 159 8.36 1.85 2.30
C ILE A 159 8.18 0.33 2.23
N PRO A 160 8.48 -0.41 3.30
CA PRO A 160 8.21 -1.84 3.36
C PRO A 160 6.70 -2.09 3.46
N CYS A 161 6.13 -2.80 2.51
CA CYS A 161 4.72 -3.18 2.48
C CYS A 161 4.57 -4.69 2.64
N ARG A 162 4.18 -5.13 3.85
CA ARG A 162 3.99 -6.55 4.19
C ARG A 162 2.86 -7.21 3.42
N PHE A 163 1.88 -6.43 2.96
CA PHE A 163 0.67 -6.93 2.30
C PHE A 163 0.81 -7.05 0.77
N LEU A 164 2.02 -6.87 0.23
CA LEU A 164 2.27 -7.23 -1.16
C LEU A 164 2.21 -8.75 -1.32
N SER A 165 1.38 -9.22 -2.26
CA SER A 165 1.18 -10.65 -2.52
C SER A 165 2.40 -11.32 -3.15
N THR A 166 3.16 -10.56 -3.94
CA THR A 166 4.36 -11.02 -4.64
C THR A 166 5.59 -10.37 -4.02
N SER A 167 6.46 -11.19 -3.45
CA SER A 167 7.67 -10.72 -2.75
C SER A 167 8.74 -10.12 -3.66
N THR A 168 8.65 -10.35 -4.96
CA THR A 168 9.58 -9.81 -5.96
C THR A 168 9.15 -8.46 -6.50
N ASN A 169 7.87 -8.08 -6.34
CA ASN A 169 7.37 -6.83 -6.87
C ASN A 169 7.86 -5.65 -6.04
N TRP A 170 8.24 -4.61 -6.74
CA TRP A 170 8.61 -3.32 -6.17
C TRP A 170 8.09 -2.20 -7.07
N PHE A 171 7.84 -1.04 -6.47
CA PHE A 171 7.27 0.11 -7.15
C PHE A 171 8.04 1.36 -6.80
N LEU A 172 8.33 2.15 -7.83
CA LEU A 172 8.89 3.49 -7.69
C LEU A 172 7.78 4.52 -7.86
N ALA A 173 7.64 5.41 -6.89
CA ALA A 173 6.60 6.42 -6.91
C ALA A 173 7.17 7.82 -6.68
N GLY A 174 6.64 8.79 -7.39
CA GLY A 174 7.05 10.19 -7.32
C GLY A 174 6.46 10.94 -6.13
N SER A 175 6.78 12.21 -6.04
CA SER A 175 6.32 13.09 -4.97
C SER A 175 4.79 13.32 -5.02
N ARG A 176 4.19 13.19 -6.20
CA ARG A 176 2.73 13.35 -6.44
C ARG A 176 1.90 12.17 -5.97
N PHE A 177 2.50 11.01 -5.79
CA PHE A 177 1.81 9.78 -5.39
C PHE A 177 0.86 9.97 -4.19
N LYS A 178 1.25 10.78 -3.21
CA LYS A 178 0.40 11.10 -2.05
C LYS A 178 -0.89 11.85 -2.37
N LYS A 179 -0.94 12.54 -3.52
CA LYS A 179 -2.14 13.29 -3.94
C LYS A 179 -3.08 12.43 -4.77
N ASP A 180 -2.50 11.47 -5.49
CA ASP A 180 -3.24 10.62 -6.41
C ASP A 180 -3.76 9.37 -5.73
N PHE A 181 -3.06 8.91 -4.69
CA PHE A 181 -3.50 7.81 -3.84
C PHE A 181 -4.40 8.33 -2.72
N CYS A 182 -5.71 8.23 -2.92
CA CYS A 182 -6.71 8.82 -2.05
C CYS A 182 -7.34 7.78 -1.11
N PHE A 183 -7.27 8.06 0.19
CA PHE A 183 -7.96 7.31 1.22
C PHE A 183 -9.04 8.18 1.87
N PHE A 184 -10.29 7.80 1.72
CA PHE A 184 -11.43 8.54 2.24
C PHE A 184 -12.09 7.78 3.39
N THR A 185 -11.98 8.30 4.60
CA THR A 185 -12.70 7.78 5.75
C THR A 185 -14.07 8.42 5.82
N ARG A 186 -15.15 7.64 5.69
CA ARG A 186 -16.51 8.11 5.90
C ARG A 186 -16.94 7.98 7.36
N GLU A 187 -16.61 6.85 7.98
CA GLU A 187 -16.85 6.58 9.40
C GLU A 187 -15.57 5.96 9.99
N GLY A 188 -15.13 6.51 11.10
CA GLY A 188 -14.03 5.93 11.88
C GLY A 188 -14.40 4.57 12.45
N VAL A 189 -13.54 4.01 13.28
CA VAL A 189 -13.88 2.78 14.01
C VAL A 189 -14.87 3.12 15.12
N GLU A 190 -16.11 2.67 14.95
CA GLU A 190 -17.16 2.78 15.94
C GLU A 190 -17.33 1.45 16.68
N ARG A 191 -17.57 1.51 17.98
CA ARG A 191 -17.82 0.36 18.83
C ARG A 191 -19.22 0.47 19.44
N ALA A 192 -19.96 -0.63 19.41
CA ALA A 192 -21.23 -0.79 20.12
C ALA A 192 -21.23 -2.09 20.92
N MET A 193 -21.88 -2.05 22.06
CA MET A 193 -22.09 -3.20 22.94
C MET A 193 -23.59 -3.30 23.24
N GLU A 194 -24.13 -4.51 23.21
CA GLU A 194 -25.54 -4.79 23.44
C GLU A 194 -25.70 -6.14 24.13
N ASN A 195 -26.61 -6.21 25.09
CA ASN A 195 -27.00 -7.49 25.70
C ASN A 195 -27.96 -8.23 24.77
N ASP A 196 -27.65 -9.49 24.50
CA ASP A 196 -28.51 -10.39 23.72
C ASP A 196 -29.45 -11.13 24.70
N PHE A 197 -30.72 -10.76 24.69
CA PHE A 197 -31.74 -11.35 25.55
C PHE A 197 -31.95 -12.86 25.22
N ASP A 198 -31.96 -13.21 23.94
CA ASP A 198 -32.27 -14.57 23.48
C ASP A 198 -31.15 -15.56 23.82
N ARG A 199 -29.91 -15.10 23.84
CA ARG A 199 -28.74 -15.93 24.07
C ARG A 199 -28.05 -15.66 25.41
N MET A 200 -28.64 -14.79 26.24
CA MET A 200 -28.14 -14.44 27.56
C MET A 200 -26.64 -14.07 27.54
N GLY A 201 -26.22 -13.23 26.58
CA GLY A 201 -24.81 -12.87 26.41
C GLY A 201 -24.59 -11.42 26.05
N LEU A 202 -23.35 -10.99 26.09
CA LEU A 202 -22.93 -9.66 25.69
C LEU A 202 -22.35 -9.70 24.27
N LYS A 203 -22.96 -8.97 23.35
CA LYS A 203 -22.46 -8.75 21.99
C LYS A 203 -21.64 -7.49 21.93
N MET A 204 -20.48 -7.56 21.35
CA MET A 204 -19.66 -6.39 21.00
C MET A 204 -19.42 -6.39 19.49
N ARG A 205 -19.63 -5.23 18.86
CA ARG A 205 -19.34 -5.02 17.45
C ARG A 205 -18.48 -3.79 17.25
N THR A 206 -17.67 -3.84 16.22
CA THR A 206 -16.96 -2.68 15.70
C THR A 206 -17.23 -2.56 14.21
N CYS A 207 -17.33 -1.34 13.72
CA CYS A 207 -17.47 -1.10 12.29
C CYS A 207 -16.68 0.13 11.86
N GLN A 208 -16.28 0.15 10.60
CA GLN A 208 -15.70 1.30 9.92
C GLN A 208 -16.17 1.34 8.47
N ARG A 209 -16.14 2.54 7.89
CA ARG A 209 -16.47 2.74 6.47
C ARG A 209 -15.42 3.63 5.83
N PHE A 210 -14.82 3.14 4.76
CA PHE A 210 -13.86 3.90 3.98
C PHE A 210 -13.90 3.55 2.50
N ALA A 211 -13.34 4.41 1.69
CA ALA A 211 -13.07 4.18 0.28
C ALA A 211 -11.61 4.43 0.00
N LEU A 212 -11.05 3.65 -0.90
CA LEU A 212 -9.70 3.81 -1.40
C LEU A 212 -9.75 3.86 -2.91
N GLY A 213 -8.90 4.68 -3.51
CA GLY A 213 -8.75 4.72 -4.95
C GLY A 213 -7.53 5.52 -5.39
N ILE A 214 -7.15 5.30 -6.63
CA ILE A 214 -6.12 6.04 -7.33
C ILE A 214 -6.82 6.98 -8.31
N LYS A 215 -6.35 8.22 -8.38
CA LYS A 215 -6.99 9.28 -9.15
C LYS A 215 -6.35 9.40 -10.52
#